data_4f89ff1cd7be1b5f1280cf944139a03d
#
_entry.id   4f89ff1cd7be1b5f1280cf944139a03d
#
_cell.length_a   1.000
_cell.length_b   1.000
_cell.length_c   1.000
_cell.angle_alpha   90.00
_cell.angle_beta   90.00
_cell.angle_gamma   90.00
#
_symmetry.space_group_name_H-M   'P 1'
#
loop_
_entity.id
_entity.type
_entity.pdbx_description
1 polymer ?
#
loop_
_entity_poly.entity_id
_entity_poly.type
_entity_poly.pdbx_seq_one_letter_code
_entity_poly.pdbx_strand_id
1 'polypeptide(L)'
;MTRVLVIDDNDDFRKLALLWFQIHGIEAEGASNGAQGLEMQRARPATVIVTDIFMPEKEGIETIQDLRREFPEAKIIAMTGRESLTDYDVFQVARELGAARTLKKPFKLDDLVAVVKELSPGA
;
A
#
# COMPACT_ATOMS: atom_id res chain seq x y z
N MET A 1 4.41 0.84 -17.52
CA MET A 1 5.14 -0.10 -16.67
C MET A 1 4.73 0.06 -15.22
N THR A 2 4.44 -1.04 -14.57
CA THR A 2 3.95 -0.99 -13.19
C THR A 2 5.11 -0.80 -12.22
N ARG A 3 4.96 0.12 -11.31
CA ARG A 3 5.91 0.35 -10.24
C ARG A 3 5.13 0.43 -8.95
N VAL A 4 5.60 -0.27 -7.92
CA VAL A 4 4.89 -0.39 -6.65
C VAL A 4 5.72 0.23 -5.52
N LEU A 5 5.06 0.96 -4.65
CA LEU A 5 5.66 1.44 -3.40
C LEU A 5 4.95 0.74 -2.25
N VAL A 6 5.73 0.07 -1.39
CA VAL A 6 5.19 -0.63 -0.22
C VAL A 6 5.56 0.16 1.04
N ILE A 7 4.57 0.63 1.75
CA ILE A 7 4.77 1.37 3.00
C ILE A 7 4.28 0.51 4.16
N ASP A 8 5.21 0.04 4.99
CA ASP A 8 4.88 -0.80 6.13
C ASP A 8 6.03 -0.73 7.12
N ASP A 9 5.72 -0.55 8.39
CA ASP A 9 6.73 -0.47 9.44
C ASP A 9 7.29 -1.84 9.83
N ASN A 10 6.66 -2.92 9.39
CA ASN A 10 7.16 -4.27 9.62
C ASN A 10 8.23 -4.58 8.57
N ASP A 11 9.49 -4.62 9.02
CA ASP A 11 10.62 -4.85 8.12
C ASP A 11 10.55 -6.20 7.41
N ASP A 12 10.16 -7.25 8.12
CA ASP A 12 10.12 -8.59 7.55
C ASP A 12 9.05 -8.68 6.45
N PHE A 13 7.86 -8.16 6.73
CA PHE A 13 6.80 -8.16 5.73
C PHE A 13 7.20 -7.34 4.51
N ARG A 14 7.74 -6.15 4.74
CA ARG A 14 8.15 -5.26 3.65
C ARG A 14 9.18 -5.92 2.74
N LYS A 15 10.21 -6.51 3.33
CA LYS A 15 11.26 -7.17 2.56
C LYS A 15 10.72 -8.35 1.77
N LEU A 16 9.85 -9.14 2.39
CA LEU A 16 9.27 -10.30 1.72
C LEU A 16 8.36 -9.86 0.57
N ALA A 17 7.58 -8.82 0.77
CA ALA A 17 6.71 -8.30 -0.29
C ALA A 17 7.53 -7.82 -1.49
N LEU A 18 8.62 -7.09 -1.22
CA LEU A 18 9.49 -6.60 -2.30
C LEU A 18 10.10 -7.76 -3.08
N LEU A 19 10.53 -8.81 -2.38
CA LEU A 19 11.06 -9.99 -3.04
C LEU A 19 10.00 -10.65 -3.92
N TRP A 20 8.77 -10.75 -3.43
CA TRP A 20 7.69 -11.37 -4.18
C TRP A 20 7.37 -10.60 -5.45
N PHE A 21 7.33 -9.27 -5.38
CA PHE A 21 7.15 -8.45 -6.58
C PHE A 21 8.29 -8.66 -7.57
N GLN A 22 9.52 -8.72 -7.06
CA GLN A 22 10.68 -8.96 -7.93
C GLN A 22 10.58 -10.28 -8.65
N ILE A 23 10.16 -11.35 -7.95
CA ILE A 23 9.96 -12.67 -8.56
C ILE A 23 8.95 -12.60 -9.70
N HIS A 24 7.95 -11.74 -9.59
CA HIS A 24 6.92 -11.58 -10.61
C HIS A 24 7.23 -10.50 -11.64
N GLY A 25 8.47 -9.99 -11.64
CA GLY A 25 8.88 -9.01 -12.63
C GLY A 25 8.31 -7.62 -12.42
N ILE A 26 7.89 -7.30 -11.21
CA ILE A 26 7.32 -6.00 -10.90
C ILE A 26 8.33 -5.17 -10.11
N GLU A 27 8.62 -3.97 -10.60
CA GLU A 27 9.52 -3.06 -9.89
C GLU A 27 8.85 -2.55 -8.63
N ALA A 28 9.55 -2.63 -7.49
CA ALA A 28 8.98 -2.22 -6.22
C ALA A 28 10.05 -1.62 -5.31
N GLU A 29 9.64 -0.64 -4.51
CA GLU A 29 10.46 -0.07 -3.46
C GLU A 29 9.68 -0.07 -2.16
N GLY A 30 10.39 0.02 -1.04
CA GLY A 30 9.77 -0.02 0.27
C GLY A 30 10.11 1.18 1.12
N ALA A 31 9.15 1.61 1.92
CA ALA A 31 9.32 2.66 2.90
C ALA A 31 8.86 2.14 4.25
N SER A 32 9.53 2.57 5.31
CA SER A 32 9.23 2.09 6.66
C SER A 32 8.17 2.91 7.39
N ASN A 33 7.81 4.05 6.83
CA ASN A 33 6.76 4.89 7.41
C ASN A 33 6.15 5.80 6.34
N GLY A 34 5.08 6.49 6.70
CA GLY A 34 4.36 7.32 5.75
C GLY A 34 5.15 8.50 5.23
N ALA A 35 5.93 9.14 6.09
CA ALA A 35 6.73 10.30 5.69
C ALA A 35 7.77 9.89 4.64
N GLN A 36 8.45 8.79 4.88
CA GLN A 36 9.42 8.27 3.92
C GLN A 36 8.74 7.87 2.61
N GLY A 37 7.58 7.22 2.73
CA GLY A 37 6.82 6.82 1.54
C GLY A 37 6.41 8.01 0.68
N LEU A 38 5.97 9.09 1.31
CA LEU A 38 5.57 10.29 0.59
C LEU A 38 6.75 10.91 -0.14
N GLU A 39 7.92 11.00 0.53
CA GLU A 39 9.13 11.50 -0.12
C GLU A 39 9.53 10.64 -1.31
N MET A 40 9.48 9.31 -1.16
CA MET A 40 9.84 8.41 -2.24
C MET A 40 8.89 8.55 -3.42
N GLN A 41 7.60 8.72 -3.14
CA GLN A 41 6.59 8.89 -4.18
C GLN A 41 6.83 10.20 -4.94
N ARG A 42 7.21 11.25 -4.24
CA ARG A 42 7.53 12.53 -4.89
C ARG A 42 8.76 12.42 -5.79
N ALA A 43 9.75 11.65 -5.35
CA ALA A 43 10.99 11.50 -6.12
C ALA A 43 10.80 10.62 -7.36
N ARG A 44 10.08 9.50 -7.20
CA ARG A 44 9.85 8.55 -8.29
C ARG A 44 8.45 7.95 -8.13
N PRO A 45 7.45 8.54 -8.75
CA PRO A 45 6.07 8.11 -8.55
C PRO A 45 5.82 6.65 -8.93
N ALA A 46 5.18 5.93 -8.02
CA ALA A 46 4.69 4.59 -8.28
C ALA A 46 3.25 4.67 -8.78
N THR A 47 2.84 3.68 -9.58
CA THR A 47 1.47 3.63 -10.08
C THR A 47 0.53 2.99 -9.07
N VAL A 48 1.07 2.10 -8.22
CA VAL A 48 0.32 1.44 -7.16
C VAL A 48 1.07 1.62 -5.85
N ILE A 49 0.35 2.01 -4.81
CA ILE A 49 0.93 2.20 -3.47
C ILE A 49 0.21 1.26 -2.52
N VAL A 50 0.98 0.41 -1.84
CA VAL A 50 0.46 -0.51 -0.84
C VAL A 50 0.87 0.05 0.52
N THR A 51 -0.09 0.34 1.38
CA THR A 51 0.22 0.92 2.68
C THR A 51 -0.57 0.26 3.80
N ASP A 52 0.09 0.04 4.92
CA ASP A 52 -0.57 -0.41 6.14
C ASP A 52 -1.33 0.78 6.72
N ILE A 53 -2.55 0.54 7.17
CA ILE A 53 -3.37 1.56 7.82
C ILE A 53 -2.93 1.75 9.27
N PHE A 54 -2.62 0.66 9.94
CA PHE A 54 -2.24 0.68 11.35
C PHE A 54 -0.74 0.74 11.52
N MET A 55 -0.22 1.94 11.44
CA MET A 55 1.16 2.21 11.78
C MET A 55 1.18 3.10 13.01
N PRO A 56 2.27 3.11 13.78
CA PRO A 56 2.38 3.99 14.93
C PRO A 56 2.09 5.43 14.54
N GLU A 57 1.49 6.18 15.46
CA GLU A 57 1.26 7.62 15.31
C GLU A 57 0.25 7.97 14.21
N LYS A 58 -0.66 7.05 13.91
CA LYS A 58 -1.76 7.29 12.97
C LYS A 58 -1.33 7.58 11.54
N GLU A 59 -0.10 7.24 11.22
CA GLU A 59 0.47 7.60 9.92
C GLU A 59 -0.26 7.00 8.73
N GLY A 60 -0.88 5.82 8.92
CA GLY A 60 -1.54 5.15 7.79
C GLY A 60 -2.65 5.97 7.16
N ILE A 61 -3.55 6.49 7.98
CA ILE A 61 -4.68 7.29 7.49
C ILE A 61 -4.19 8.61 6.89
N GLU A 62 -3.31 9.29 7.59
CA GLU A 62 -2.76 10.56 7.12
C GLU A 62 -1.98 10.37 5.81
N THR A 63 -1.25 9.28 5.72
CA THR A 63 -0.50 8.96 4.51
C THR A 63 -1.42 8.79 3.32
N ILE A 64 -2.53 8.07 3.48
CA ILE A 64 -3.50 7.89 2.41
C ILE A 64 -4.07 9.23 1.97
N GLN A 65 -4.43 10.08 2.93
CA GLN A 65 -4.95 11.40 2.62
C GLN A 65 -3.96 12.24 1.81
N ASP A 66 -2.71 12.26 2.25
CA ASP A 66 -1.67 13.01 1.56
C ASP A 66 -1.40 12.47 0.16
N LEU A 67 -1.34 11.15 0.04
CA LEU A 67 -1.09 10.52 -1.25
C LEU A 67 -2.24 10.78 -2.23
N ARG A 68 -3.48 10.72 -1.77
CA ARG A 68 -4.63 11.00 -2.63
C ARG A 68 -4.65 12.45 -3.08
N ARG A 69 -4.27 13.36 -2.19
CA ARG A 69 -4.23 14.78 -2.54
C ARG A 69 -3.15 15.10 -3.56
N GLU A 70 -1.95 14.55 -3.36
CA GLU A 70 -0.81 14.85 -4.22
C GLU A 70 -0.72 13.99 -5.47
N PHE A 71 -1.22 12.75 -5.40
CA PHE A 71 -1.11 11.79 -6.49
C PHE A 71 -2.46 11.14 -6.77
N PRO A 72 -3.42 11.92 -7.27
CA PRO A 72 -4.79 11.40 -7.45
C PRO A 72 -4.89 10.23 -8.42
N GLU A 73 -3.91 10.04 -9.30
CA GLU A 73 -3.93 8.94 -10.25
C GLU A 73 -3.31 7.65 -9.72
N ALA A 74 -2.57 7.71 -8.62
CA ALA A 74 -2.00 6.51 -8.03
C ALA A 74 -3.10 5.66 -7.40
N LYS A 75 -3.00 4.34 -7.55
CA LYS A 75 -3.96 3.41 -6.96
C LYS A 75 -3.43 2.97 -5.60
N ILE A 76 -4.25 3.07 -4.59
CA ILE A 76 -3.84 2.76 -3.22
C ILE A 76 -4.50 1.47 -2.75
N ILE A 77 -3.68 0.55 -2.24
CA ILE A 77 -4.14 -0.68 -1.59
C ILE A 77 -3.88 -0.48 -0.11
N ALA A 78 -4.94 -0.49 0.69
CA ALA A 78 -4.83 -0.35 2.13
C ALA A 78 -4.82 -1.73 2.78
N MET A 79 -3.84 -1.96 3.66
CA MET A 79 -3.72 -3.22 4.39
C MET A 79 -4.02 -2.98 5.86
N THR A 80 -4.63 -3.96 6.51
CA THR A 80 -4.78 -3.95 7.95
C THR A 80 -4.53 -5.34 8.50
N GLY A 81 -3.75 -5.44 9.55
CA GLY A 81 -3.50 -6.71 10.23
C GLY A 81 -3.96 -6.66 11.66
N ARG A 82 -4.41 -5.52 12.09
CA ARG A 82 -4.81 -5.37 13.47
C ARG A 82 -6.28 -5.59 13.65
N GLU A 83 -6.60 -6.17 14.77
CA GLU A 83 -7.96 -6.20 15.21
C GLU A 83 -8.24 -4.84 15.81
N SER A 84 -8.99 -4.06 15.12
CA SER A 84 -9.48 -2.81 15.66
C SER A 84 -10.90 -3.07 16.16
N LEU A 85 -11.60 -2.02 16.48
CA LEU A 85 -12.95 -2.10 16.98
C LEU A 85 -13.83 -2.96 16.07
N THR A 86 -13.74 -2.75 14.78
CA THR A 86 -14.27 -3.66 13.77
C THR A 86 -13.50 -3.48 12.48
N ASP A 87 -13.20 -4.59 11.80
CA ASP A 87 -12.53 -4.53 10.51
C ASP A 87 -13.36 -3.74 9.49
N TYR A 88 -14.66 -3.82 9.62
CA TYR A 88 -15.59 -3.13 8.74
C TYR A 88 -15.36 -1.62 8.77
N ASP A 89 -15.22 -1.08 9.97
CA ASP A 89 -15.04 0.36 10.13
C ASP A 89 -13.76 0.85 9.47
N VAL A 90 -12.68 0.08 9.64
CA VAL A 90 -11.38 0.43 9.08
C VAL A 90 -11.40 0.38 7.56
N PHE A 91 -11.97 -0.67 7.00
CA PHE A 91 -12.05 -0.79 5.54
C PHE A 91 -12.94 0.28 4.94
N GLN A 92 -14.04 0.61 5.61
CA GLN A 92 -14.91 1.66 5.15
C GLN A 92 -14.20 3.01 5.12
N VAL A 93 -13.47 3.32 6.20
CA VAL A 93 -12.69 4.56 6.24
C VAL A 93 -11.67 4.61 5.11
N ALA A 94 -10.96 3.51 4.90
CA ALA A 94 -9.96 3.46 3.83
C ALA A 94 -10.59 3.73 2.46
N ARG A 95 -11.74 3.12 2.19
CA ARG A 95 -12.43 3.33 0.92
C ARG A 95 -12.92 4.76 0.77
N GLU A 96 -13.44 5.35 1.83
CA GLU A 96 -13.88 6.73 1.80
C GLU A 96 -12.72 7.69 1.56
N LEU A 97 -11.53 7.33 2.03
CA LEU A 97 -10.33 8.11 1.78
C LEU A 97 -9.76 7.91 0.39
N GLY A 98 -10.31 6.96 -0.38
CA GLY A 98 -9.91 6.77 -1.76
C GLY A 98 -9.04 5.57 -2.04
N ALA A 99 -8.96 4.61 -1.13
CA ALA A 99 -8.25 3.36 -1.40
C ALA A 99 -9.01 2.57 -2.46
N ALA A 100 -8.29 2.09 -3.48
CA ALA A 100 -8.89 1.31 -4.56
C ALA A 100 -9.23 -0.10 -4.11
N ARG A 101 -8.45 -0.66 -3.20
CA ARG A 101 -8.65 -2.01 -2.64
C ARG A 101 -8.23 -2.03 -1.18
N THR A 102 -8.75 -3.00 -0.47
CA THR A 102 -8.35 -3.25 0.92
C THR A 102 -8.01 -4.72 1.07
N LEU A 103 -6.97 -5.01 1.86
CA LEU A 103 -6.56 -6.38 2.16
C LEU A 103 -6.39 -6.55 3.65
N LYS A 104 -6.90 -7.64 4.19
CA LYS A 104 -6.77 -7.95 5.62
C LYS A 104 -5.64 -8.96 5.81
N LYS A 105 -4.69 -8.63 6.67
CA LYS A 105 -3.64 -9.57 7.04
C LYS A 105 -4.21 -10.63 8.01
N PRO A 106 -3.75 -11.85 7.95
CA PRO A 106 -2.77 -12.36 6.99
C PRO A 106 -3.42 -12.67 5.65
N PHE A 107 -2.68 -12.42 4.58
CA PHE A 107 -3.08 -12.79 3.22
C PHE A 107 -1.87 -13.37 2.51
N LYS A 108 -2.09 -14.06 1.41
CA LYS A 108 -0.99 -14.59 0.62
C LYS A 108 -0.39 -13.49 -0.23
N LEU A 109 0.93 -13.47 -0.36
CA LEU A 109 1.59 -12.49 -1.21
C LEU A 109 1.15 -12.63 -2.67
N ASP A 110 0.77 -13.82 -3.09
CA ASP A 110 0.19 -14.02 -4.43
C ASP A 110 -1.09 -13.20 -4.60
N ASP A 111 -1.88 -13.07 -3.55
CA ASP A 111 -3.10 -12.26 -3.60
C ASP A 111 -2.77 -10.78 -3.77
N LEU A 112 -1.72 -10.32 -3.08
CA LEU A 112 -1.27 -8.94 -3.23
C LEU A 112 -0.78 -8.67 -4.65
N VAL A 113 0.00 -9.58 -5.22
CA VAL A 113 0.47 -9.45 -6.59
C VAL A 113 -0.71 -9.42 -7.57
N ALA A 114 -1.72 -10.28 -7.35
CA ALA A 114 -2.89 -10.31 -8.21
C ALA A 114 -3.64 -8.99 -8.19
N VAL A 115 -3.83 -8.41 -7.00
CA VAL A 115 -4.52 -7.12 -6.87
C VAL A 115 -3.74 -6.02 -7.57
N VAL A 116 -2.42 -6.00 -7.40
CA VAL A 116 -1.57 -5.02 -8.07
C VAL A 116 -1.74 -5.12 -9.59
N LYS A 117 -1.74 -6.34 -10.13
CA LYS A 117 -1.91 -6.53 -11.56
C LYS A 117 -3.27 -6.06 -12.05
N GLU A 118 -4.32 -6.26 -11.26
CA GLU A 118 -5.65 -5.76 -11.59
C GLU A 118 -5.68 -4.24 -11.66
N LEU A 119 -4.96 -3.57 -10.77
CA LEU A 119 -4.95 -2.12 -10.70
C LEU A 119 -3.98 -1.47 -11.67
N SER A 120 -3.22 -2.26 -12.41
CA SER A 120 -2.21 -1.77 -13.36
C SER A 120 -2.49 -2.36 -14.73
N PRO A 121 -3.52 -1.89 -15.43
CA PRO A 121 -3.85 -2.41 -16.76
C PRO A 121 -2.68 -2.24 -17.72
N GLY A 122 -2.40 -3.26 -18.50
CA GLY A 122 -1.31 -3.23 -19.46
C GLY A 122 0.05 -3.56 -18.88
N ALA A 123 0.08 -3.90 -17.62
CA ALA A 123 1.34 -4.31 -16.98
C ALA A 123 1.66 -5.77 -17.29
#